data_80602a8ce81d83f8460aa701e0e92a73
#
_entry.id   80602a8ce81d83f8460aa701e0e92a73
#
_cell.length_a   1.000
_cell.length_b   1.000
_cell.length_c   1.000
_cell.angle_alpha   90.00
_cell.angle_beta   90.00
_cell.angle_gamma   90.00
#
_symmetry.space_group_name_H-M   'P 1'
#
loop_
_entity.id
_entity.type
_entity.pdbx_description
1 polymer ?
#
loop_
_entity_poly.entity_id
_entity_poly.type
_entity_poly.pdbx_seq_one_letter_code
_entity_poly.pdbx_strand_id
1 'polypeptide(L)'
;MPVDSFAFVRVAQALGRHARRLGLMAGLMLAFTGAHAEAELSDLPRIKADGVLTIAVYKDNAPYSDGEGDQVDGIDVDLGKALAKQLGVRAAFLPFAADENMDDDLRNMVWKGHYLGFGPAHVMMHVPVDKRLIDNTPRTLIFAPYAREQLVLMHRLSAIGRITGLQDLADKRIVAERGSGAASLLMGQQHGMLREVVKLRDNGMLAAQAVVAGDADAAYVTRAQAESAVAQAKANKAEFGFTVLQLNGLSGTAAKGWPIGLAIKSANKRLGMALEDALDELRKSGELQAMFNRRGLTLVTP
;
A
#
# COMPACT_ATOMS: atom_id res chain seq x y z
N MET A 1 -73.80 -51.25 -20.03
CA MET A 1 -72.83 -50.23 -20.44
C MET A 1 -72.12 -49.75 -19.19
N PRO A 2 -70.88 -50.09 -19.00
CA PRO A 2 -70.11 -49.62 -17.78
C PRO A 2 -69.54 -48.25 -18.08
N VAL A 3 -69.75 -47.33 -17.19
CA VAL A 3 -69.27 -45.95 -17.19
C VAL A 3 -67.85 -45.90 -16.60
N ASP A 4 -66.97 -45.26 -17.30
CA ASP A 4 -65.54 -45.20 -17.16
C ASP A 4 -65.01 -44.84 -15.74
N SER A 5 -64.38 -45.84 -15.10
CA SER A 5 -63.60 -45.68 -13.87
C SER A 5 -62.23 -45.01 -14.03
N PHE A 6 -61.91 -44.52 -15.21
CA PHE A 6 -60.56 -43.97 -15.53
C PHE A 6 -60.42 -42.45 -15.30
N ALA A 7 -61.50 -41.71 -15.13
CA ALA A 7 -61.44 -40.25 -14.99
C ALA A 7 -61.02 -39.80 -13.61
N PHE A 8 -61.29 -40.55 -12.54
CA PHE A 8 -60.98 -40.16 -11.13
C PHE A 8 -59.49 -40.35 -10.77
N VAL A 9 -58.79 -41.28 -11.40
CA VAL A 9 -57.36 -41.53 -11.09
C VAL A 9 -56.46 -40.44 -11.65
N ARG A 10 -56.84 -39.79 -12.76
CA ARG A 10 -56.02 -38.72 -13.36
C ARG A 10 -56.07 -37.37 -12.60
N VAL A 11 -57.16 -37.07 -11.89
CA VAL A 11 -57.30 -35.82 -11.12
C VAL A 11 -56.49 -35.90 -9.82
N ALA A 12 -56.45 -37.05 -9.16
CA ALA A 12 -55.66 -37.23 -7.95
C ALA A 12 -54.16 -37.18 -8.20
N GLN A 13 -53.67 -37.63 -9.34
CA GLN A 13 -52.26 -37.54 -9.73
C GLN A 13 -51.81 -36.12 -10.14
N ALA A 14 -52.71 -35.29 -10.66
CA ALA A 14 -52.39 -33.88 -10.98
C ALA A 14 -52.27 -33.01 -9.74
N LEU A 15 -53.07 -33.19 -8.72
CA LEU A 15 -53.01 -32.48 -7.44
C LEU A 15 -51.74 -32.82 -6.61
N GLY A 16 -51.31 -34.08 -6.63
CA GLY A 16 -50.05 -34.51 -5.96
C GLY A 16 -48.76 -33.92 -6.59
N ARG A 17 -48.79 -33.66 -7.88
CA ARG A 17 -47.63 -33.03 -8.58
C ARG A 17 -47.50 -31.53 -8.29
N HIS A 18 -48.57 -30.81 -8.11
CA HIS A 18 -48.52 -29.39 -7.79
C HIS A 18 -48.17 -29.15 -6.32
N ALA A 19 -48.60 -29.97 -5.37
CA ALA A 19 -48.19 -29.88 -3.97
C ALA A 19 -46.67 -30.17 -3.80
N ARG A 20 -46.06 -31.10 -4.55
CA ARG A 20 -44.62 -31.36 -4.52
C ARG A 20 -43.81 -30.25 -5.17
N ARG A 21 -44.33 -29.55 -6.17
CA ARG A 21 -43.61 -28.43 -6.81
C ARG A 21 -43.64 -27.14 -5.96
N LEU A 22 -44.73 -26.92 -5.22
CA LEU A 22 -44.79 -25.80 -4.25
C LEU A 22 -43.90 -26.03 -3.03
N GLY A 23 -43.74 -27.26 -2.55
CA GLY A 23 -42.81 -27.59 -1.50
C GLY A 23 -41.34 -27.44 -1.87
N LEU A 24 -40.95 -27.73 -3.13
CA LEU A 24 -39.59 -27.54 -3.61
C LEU A 24 -39.25 -26.05 -3.85
N MET A 25 -40.22 -25.22 -4.24
CA MET A 25 -40.01 -23.78 -4.40
C MET A 25 -39.89 -23.05 -3.05
N ALA A 26 -40.64 -23.46 -2.01
CA ALA A 26 -40.52 -22.91 -0.67
C ALA A 26 -39.18 -23.30 0.00
N GLY A 27 -38.66 -24.50 -0.28
CA GLY A 27 -37.34 -24.93 0.20
C GLY A 27 -36.20 -24.22 -0.46
N LEU A 28 -36.32 -23.80 -1.73
CA LEU A 28 -35.27 -23.07 -2.46
C LEU A 28 -35.19 -21.59 -2.06
N MET A 29 -36.28 -20.97 -1.60
CA MET A 29 -36.28 -19.58 -1.12
C MET A 29 -35.67 -19.42 0.28
N LEU A 30 -35.65 -20.44 1.12
CA LEU A 30 -35.00 -20.41 2.44
C LEU A 30 -33.48 -20.61 2.37
N ALA A 31 -32.94 -21.16 1.26
CA ALA A 31 -31.50 -21.35 1.09
C ALA A 31 -30.77 -20.07 0.64
N PHE A 32 -31.47 -19.07 0.11
CA PHE A 32 -30.85 -17.81 -0.36
C PHE A 32 -30.65 -16.75 0.72
N THR A 33 -31.27 -16.88 1.90
CA THR A 33 -31.07 -15.93 3.02
C THR A 33 -29.81 -16.21 3.83
N GLY A 34 -29.21 -17.40 3.73
CA GLY A 34 -27.97 -17.76 4.41
C GLY A 34 -26.71 -17.16 3.76
N ALA A 35 -26.70 -17.00 2.43
CA ALA A 35 -25.52 -16.52 1.72
C ALA A 35 -25.26 -15.00 1.90
N HIS A 36 -26.28 -14.21 2.20
CA HIS A 36 -26.12 -12.79 2.49
C HIS A 36 -25.64 -12.51 3.92
N ALA A 37 -26.00 -13.36 4.89
CA ALA A 37 -25.51 -13.25 6.26
C ALA A 37 -24.03 -13.64 6.39
N GLU A 38 -23.54 -14.57 5.57
CA GLU A 38 -22.12 -14.97 5.56
C GLU A 38 -21.21 -13.91 4.91
N ALA A 39 -21.70 -13.16 3.93
CA ALA A 39 -20.98 -12.03 3.33
C ALA A 39 -20.84 -10.83 4.30
N GLU A 40 -21.78 -10.64 5.21
CA GLU A 40 -21.71 -9.60 6.25
C GLU A 40 -20.74 -9.93 7.40
N LEU A 41 -20.37 -11.19 7.59
CA LEU A 41 -19.43 -11.64 8.61
C LEU A 41 -17.95 -11.53 8.17
N SER A 42 -17.64 -11.07 6.95
CA SER A 42 -16.27 -10.97 6.44
C SER A 42 -15.49 -9.74 6.90
N ASP A 43 -16.10 -8.86 7.69
CA ASP A 43 -15.53 -7.63 8.23
C ASP A 43 -14.88 -7.85 9.62
N LEU A 44 -14.58 -6.80 10.35
CA LEU A 44 -13.89 -6.77 11.64
C LEU A 44 -14.31 -7.87 12.64
N PRO A 45 -15.61 -8.26 12.81
CA PRO A 45 -15.96 -9.35 13.71
C PRO A 45 -15.32 -10.70 13.35
N ARG A 46 -15.20 -11.01 12.07
CA ARG A 46 -14.52 -12.23 11.60
C ARG A 46 -13.01 -12.18 11.86
N ILE A 47 -12.39 -11.05 11.56
CA ILE A 47 -10.95 -10.83 11.85
C ILE A 47 -10.68 -11.05 13.34
N LYS A 48 -11.56 -10.55 14.21
CA LYS A 48 -11.44 -10.74 15.67
C LYS A 48 -11.66 -12.20 16.08
N ALA A 49 -12.60 -12.90 15.45
CA ALA A 49 -12.85 -14.32 15.71
C ALA A 49 -11.69 -15.20 15.25
N ASP A 50 -11.12 -14.91 14.09
CA ASP A 50 -9.95 -15.60 13.52
C ASP A 50 -8.64 -15.22 14.25
N GLY A 51 -8.64 -14.12 14.99
CA GLY A 51 -7.51 -13.61 15.76
C GLY A 51 -6.34 -13.12 14.92
N VAL A 52 -6.56 -12.84 13.61
CA VAL A 52 -5.49 -12.48 12.67
C VAL A 52 -5.90 -11.36 11.73
N LEU A 53 -5.07 -10.31 11.66
CA LEU A 53 -5.14 -9.28 10.64
C LEU A 53 -4.06 -9.57 9.58
N THR A 54 -4.49 -9.92 8.36
CA THR A 54 -3.57 -10.09 7.21
C THR A 54 -3.29 -8.73 6.57
N ILE A 55 -2.01 -8.41 6.40
CA ILE A 55 -1.52 -7.09 5.96
C ILE A 55 -0.63 -7.28 4.73
N ALA A 56 -1.04 -6.72 3.60
CA ALA A 56 -0.21 -6.69 2.40
C ALA A 56 0.81 -5.55 2.50
N VAL A 57 2.07 -5.87 2.23
CA VAL A 57 3.20 -4.93 2.21
C VAL A 57 4.10 -5.25 1.00
N TYR A 58 4.75 -4.24 0.45
CA TYR A 58 5.75 -4.47 -0.60
C TYR A 58 6.95 -5.23 -0.04
N LYS A 59 7.56 -6.10 -0.84
CA LYS A 59 8.74 -6.88 -0.43
C LYS A 59 10.08 -6.19 -0.75
N ASP A 60 10.04 -5.05 -1.44
CA ASP A 60 11.19 -4.33 -2.00
C ASP A 60 11.05 -2.79 -1.88
N ASN A 61 10.33 -2.32 -0.88
CA ASN A 61 10.08 -0.89 -0.62
C ASN A 61 10.79 -0.39 0.65
N ALA A 62 12.08 -0.74 0.82
CA ALA A 62 12.85 -0.22 1.95
C ALA A 62 12.89 1.32 1.96
N PRO A 63 12.79 1.96 3.15
CA PRO A 63 12.78 1.41 4.51
C PRO A 63 11.38 1.12 5.07
N TYR A 64 10.33 1.19 4.26
CA TYR A 64 8.96 0.96 4.72
C TYR A 64 8.64 -0.53 4.88
N SER A 65 8.99 -1.32 3.88
CA SER A 65 8.88 -2.78 3.93
C SER A 65 9.88 -3.42 2.98
N ASP A 66 10.61 -4.42 3.46
CA ASP A 66 11.60 -5.15 2.67
C ASP A 66 11.73 -6.58 3.21
N GLY A 67 11.90 -7.55 2.31
CA GLY A 67 12.05 -8.97 2.66
C GLY A 67 10.87 -9.84 2.25
N GLU A 68 11.01 -11.15 2.49
CA GLU A 68 10.05 -12.17 2.09
C GLU A 68 9.55 -12.98 3.30
N GLY A 69 8.31 -13.46 3.21
CA GLY A 69 7.68 -14.29 4.24
C GLY A 69 7.70 -13.62 5.62
N ASP A 70 8.13 -14.37 6.63
CA ASP A 70 8.19 -13.89 8.01
C ASP A 70 9.40 -12.98 8.30
N GLN A 71 10.31 -12.81 7.33
CA GLN A 71 11.50 -11.96 7.46
C GLN A 71 11.28 -10.54 6.96
N VAL A 72 10.07 -10.20 6.51
CA VAL A 72 9.75 -8.82 6.13
C VAL A 72 9.90 -7.87 7.32
N ASP A 73 10.59 -6.75 7.09
CA ASP A 73 10.85 -5.72 8.11
C ASP A 73 10.66 -4.31 7.52
N GLY A 74 10.39 -3.32 8.36
CA GLY A 74 10.26 -1.92 7.97
C GLY A 74 9.23 -1.16 8.78
N ILE A 75 9.03 0.11 8.45
CA ILE A 75 8.06 1.01 9.11
C ILE A 75 6.63 0.47 8.99
N ASP A 76 6.24 -0.01 7.81
CA ASP A 76 4.90 -0.55 7.57
C ASP A 76 4.66 -1.82 8.37
N VAL A 77 5.72 -2.62 8.57
CA VAL A 77 5.66 -3.82 9.42
C VAL A 77 5.49 -3.44 10.90
N ASP A 78 6.25 -2.46 11.38
CA ASP A 78 6.11 -1.97 12.77
C ASP A 78 4.72 -1.39 13.00
N LEU A 79 4.23 -0.54 12.07
CA LEU A 79 2.90 0.05 12.13
C LEU A 79 1.80 -1.02 12.04
N GLY A 80 1.93 -1.97 11.12
CA GLY A 80 0.99 -3.07 10.97
C GLY A 80 0.86 -3.93 12.24
N LYS A 81 1.99 -4.23 12.90
CA LYS A 81 2.00 -4.92 14.20
C LYS A 81 1.28 -4.10 15.29
N ALA A 82 1.52 -2.79 15.33
CA ALA A 82 0.88 -1.91 16.29
C ALA A 82 -0.63 -1.78 16.06
N LEU A 83 -1.07 -1.65 14.80
CA LEU A 83 -2.49 -1.62 14.44
C LEU A 83 -3.20 -2.94 14.83
N ALA A 84 -2.61 -4.09 14.49
CA ALA A 84 -3.15 -5.39 14.88
C ALA A 84 -3.26 -5.54 16.41
N LYS A 85 -2.26 -5.08 17.16
CA LYS A 85 -2.28 -5.06 18.63
C LYS A 85 -3.43 -4.21 19.17
N GLN A 86 -3.68 -3.03 18.61
CA GLN A 86 -4.80 -2.17 19.01
C GLN A 86 -6.16 -2.84 18.74
N LEU A 87 -6.26 -3.62 17.67
CA LEU A 87 -7.47 -4.40 17.37
C LEU A 87 -7.61 -5.65 18.24
N GLY A 88 -6.59 -6.02 19.03
CA GLY A 88 -6.58 -7.24 19.86
C GLY A 88 -6.36 -8.52 19.06
N VAL A 89 -5.67 -8.45 17.91
CA VAL A 89 -5.37 -9.59 17.03
C VAL A 89 -3.88 -9.66 16.68
N ARG A 90 -3.44 -10.77 16.12
CA ARG A 90 -2.08 -10.95 15.61
C ARG A 90 -1.96 -10.40 14.19
N ALA A 91 -0.85 -9.75 13.87
CA ALA A 91 -0.50 -9.39 12.49
C ALA A 91 0.05 -10.62 11.74
N ALA A 92 -0.38 -10.79 10.49
CA ALA A 92 0.23 -11.70 9.52
C ALA A 92 0.53 -10.92 8.24
N PHE A 93 1.79 -10.92 7.80
CA PHE A 93 2.20 -10.15 6.64
C PHE A 93 2.13 -10.97 5.37
N LEU A 94 1.72 -10.31 4.28
CA LEU A 94 1.72 -10.82 2.91
C LEU A 94 2.64 -9.92 2.07
N PRO A 95 3.97 -10.21 2.04
CA PRO A 95 4.88 -9.48 1.18
C PRO A 95 4.62 -9.80 -0.29
N PHE A 96 4.57 -8.78 -1.13
CA PHE A 96 4.33 -8.94 -2.58
C PHE A 96 5.21 -7.98 -3.39
N ALA A 97 5.51 -8.35 -4.64
CA ALA A 97 6.14 -7.44 -5.59
C ALA A 97 5.10 -6.49 -6.17
N ALA A 98 5.48 -5.23 -6.38
CA ALA A 98 4.63 -4.28 -7.10
C ALA A 98 4.31 -4.81 -8.52
N ASP A 99 3.07 -4.64 -8.93
CA ASP A 99 2.61 -4.90 -10.29
C ASP A 99 2.90 -3.69 -11.20
N GLU A 100 2.37 -3.66 -12.41
CA GLU A 100 2.62 -2.59 -13.37
C GLU A 100 2.13 -1.21 -12.89
N ASN A 101 1.08 -1.19 -12.08
CA ASN A 101 0.48 0.03 -11.54
C ASN A 101 -0.28 -0.22 -10.24
N MET A 102 -0.57 0.86 -9.51
CA MET A 102 -1.27 0.81 -8.22
C MET A 102 -2.69 0.22 -8.31
N ASP A 103 -3.40 0.37 -9.44
CA ASP A 103 -4.74 -0.20 -9.61
C ASP A 103 -4.70 -1.74 -9.60
N ASP A 104 -3.65 -2.32 -10.19
CA ASP A 104 -3.40 -3.77 -10.19
C ASP A 104 -3.03 -4.27 -8.80
N ASP A 105 -2.16 -3.56 -8.07
CA ASP A 105 -1.82 -3.86 -6.68
C ASP A 105 -3.08 -3.85 -5.79
N LEU A 106 -3.90 -2.81 -5.89
CA LEU A 106 -5.15 -2.71 -5.13
C LEU A 106 -6.14 -3.82 -5.50
N ARG A 107 -6.23 -4.16 -6.78
CA ARG A 107 -7.07 -5.28 -7.21
C ARG A 107 -6.62 -6.59 -6.59
N ASN A 108 -5.32 -6.87 -6.68
CA ASN A 108 -4.74 -8.14 -6.27
C ASN A 108 -4.67 -8.29 -4.75
N MET A 109 -4.30 -7.20 -4.03
CA MET A 109 -4.04 -7.26 -2.60
C MET A 109 -5.23 -6.86 -1.72
N VAL A 110 -6.27 -6.18 -2.26
CA VAL A 110 -7.34 -5.62 -1.45
C VAL A 110 -8.69 -6.31 -1.66
N TRP A 111 -9.08 -6.64 -2.92
CA TRP A 111 -10.46 -7.08 -3.13
C TRP A 111 -10.66 -8.31 -4.02
N LYS A 112 -9.73 -8.66 -4.92
CA LYS A 112 -9.90 -9.80 -5.84
C LYS A 112 -9.01 -10.98 -5.50
N GLY A 113 -7.76 -10.76 -5.11
CA GLY A 113 -6.69 -11.74 -5.04
C GLY A 113 -5.90 -11.85 -6.35
N HIS A 114 -4.66 -12.28 -6.22
CA HIS A 114 -3.74 -12.48 -7.34
C HIS A 114 -4.05 -13.79 -8.07
N TYR A 115 -3.83 -13.85 -9.38
CA TYR A 115 -4.12 -15.04 -10.19
C TYR A 115 -3.29 -16.28 -9.79
N LEU A 116 -2.16 -16.09 -9.10
CA LEU A 116 -1.35 -17.19 -8.54
C LEU A 116 -1.90 -17.73 -7.20
N GLY A 117 -3.07 -17.26 -6.75
CA GLY A 117 -3.77 -17.82 -5.60
C GLY A 117 -3.38 -17.24 -4.25
N PHE A 118 -2.70 -16.08 -4.18
CA PHE A 118 -2.45 -15.37 -2.93
C PHE A 118 -3.25 -14.04 -2.85
N GLY A 119 -3.42 -13.52 -1.62
CA GLY A 119 -4.32 -12.41 -1.37
C GLY A 119 -5.81 -12.77 -1.56
N PRO A 120 -6.74 -11.82 -1.42
CA PRO A 120 -6.46 -10.49 -0.91
C PRO A 120 -6.13 -10.51 0.59
N ALA A 121 -5.46 -9.47 1.08
CA ALA A 121 -5.27 -9.20 2.50
C ALA A 121 -6.46 -8.41 3.07
N HIS A 122 -6.52 -8.30 4.40
CA HIS A 122 -7.51 -7.45 5.06
C HIS A 122 -7.20 -5.96 4.87
N VAL A 123 -5.93 -5.59 4.85
CA VAL A 123 -5.44 -4.23 4.64
C VAL A 123 -4.15 -4.26 3.83
N MET A 124 -3.98 -3.29 2.94
CA MET A 124 -2.73 -3.00 2.23
C MET A 124 -2.15 -1.69 2.77
N MET A 125 -0.82 -1.69 3.00
CA MET A 125 -0.06 -0.54 3.47
C MET A 125 0.56 0.23 2.30
N HIS A 126 1.06 1.44 2.58
CA HIS A 126 1.85 2.26 1.66
C HIS A 126 1.11 2.69 0.39
N VAL A 127 -0.19 2.94 0.51
CA VAL A 127 -1.01 3.37 -0.63
C VAL A 127 -1.06 4.89 -0.69
N PRO A 128 -0.76 5.53 -1.85
CA PRO A 128 -0.93 6.97 -2.02
C PRO A 128 -2.37 7.41 -1.77
N VAL A 129 -2.57 8.37 -0.86
CA VAL A 129 -3.89 8.97 -0.62
C VAL A 129 -4.08 10.11 -1.61
N ASP A 130 -4.43 9.74 -2.83
CA ASP A 130 -4.59 10.63 -3.98
C ASP A 130 -6.03 10.59 -4.49
N LYS A 131 -6.59 11.77 -4.76
CA LYS A 131 -8.00 11.88 -5.19
C LYS A 131 -8.28 11.12 -6.48
N ARG A 132 -7.38 11.17 -7.46
CA ARG A 132 -7.57 10.50 -8.76
C ARG A 132 -7.53 8.98 -8.58
N LEU A 133 -6.61 8.48 -7.75
CA LEU A 133 -6.55 7.05 -7.42
C LEU A 133 -7.83 6.60 -6.72
N ILE A 134 -8.31 7.35 -5.73
CA ILE A 134 -9.56 7.06 -5.00
C ILE A 134 -10.75 7.02 -5.97
N ASP A 135 -10.89 8.01 -6.84
CA ASP A 135 -12.00 8.09 -7.80
C ASP A 135 -11.98 6.91 -8.80
N ASN A 136 -10.80 6.41 -9.18
CA ASN A 136 -10.63 5.32 -10.14
C ASN A 136 -10.78 3.92 -9.52
N THR A 137 -10.72 3.79 -8.19
CA THR A 137 -10.74 2.50 -7.49
C THR A 137 -11.94 2.32 -6.55
N PRO A 138 -13.19 2.32 -7.04
CA PRO A 138 -14.41 2.37 -6.19
C PRO A 138 -14.61 1.11 -5.31
N ARG A 139 -13.91 0.01 -5.60
CA ARG A 139 -13.94 -1.21 -4.78
C ARG A 139 -12.97 -1.17 -3.59
N THR A 140 -12.18 -0.10 -3.52
CA THR A 140 -11.16 0.10 -2.47
C THR A 140 -11.50 1.37 -1.68
N LEU A 141 -11.35 1.33 -0.37
CA LEU A 141 -11.34 2.49 0.50
C LEU A 141 -9.87 2.81 0.81
N ILE A 142 -9.37 3.93 0.29
CA ILE A 142 -8.03 4.46 0.58
C ILE A 142 -8.19 5.58 1.61
N PHE A 143 -7.51 5.48 2.77
CA PHE A 143 -7.77 6.33 3.93
C PHE A 143 -6.60 6.34 4.92
N ALA A 144 -6.77 7.02 6.04
CA ALA A 144 -5.86 7.03 7.20
C ALA A 144 -4.40 7.28 6.80
N PRO A 145 -4.07 8.42 6.17
CA PRO A 145 -2.70 8.72 5.75
C PRO A 145 -1.80 8.82 6.98
N TYR A 146 -0.79 7.95 7.13
CA TYR A 146 0.07 7.90 8.32
C TYR A 146 1.40 8.65 8.18
N ALA A 147 1.85 8.90 6.96
CA ALA A 147 3.06 9.67 6.66
C ALA A 147 2.95 10.38 5.31
N ARG A 148 3.91 11.23 5.01
CA ARG A 148 4.08 11.87 3.71
C ARG A 148 5.43 11.46 3.12
N GLU A 149 5.42 10.89 1.92
CA GLU A 149 6.62 10.68 1.12
C GLU A 149 7.02 11.96 0.39
N GLN A 150 8.31 12.18 0.26
CA GLN A 150 8.87 13.35 -0.41
C GLN A 150 10.16 12.99 -1.14
N LEU A 151 10.28 13.40 -2.40
CA LEU A 151 11.54 13.30 -3.13
C LEU A 151 12.52 14.39 -2.67
N VAL A 152 13.76 13.98 -2.47
CA VAL A 152 14.88 14.88 -2.15
C VAL A 152 16.09 14.55 -3.01
N LEU A 153 16.89 15.54 -3.29
CA LEU A 153 18.27 15.34 -3.70
C LEU A 153 19.10 15.20 -2.42
N MET A 154 19.44 13.98 -2.06
CA MET A 154 20.46 13.69 -1.06
C MET A 154 21.82 13.98 -1.69
N HIS A 155 22.69 14.75 -1.01
CA HIS A 155 24.01 15.05 -1.54
C HIS A 155 25.05 15.20 -0.42
N ARG A 156 26.31 14.91 -0.73
CA ARG A 156 27.43 15.18 0.19
C ARG A 156 27.75 16.67 0.17
N LEU A 157 27.75 17.31 1.34
CA LEU A 157 28.05 18.75 1.44
C LEU A 157 29.46 19.10 1.00
N SER A 158 30.42 18.16 1.11
CA SER A 158 31.79 18.32 0.63
C SER A 158 31.91 18.31 -0.89
N ALA A 159 30.97 17.67 -1.62
CA ALA A 159 30.97 17.58 -3.08
C ALA A 159 30.07 18.62 -3.75
N ILE A 160 28.94 18.89 -3.11
CA ILE A 160 27.95 19.86 -3.55
C ILE A 160 27.51 20.68 -2.33
N GLY A 161 27.86 21.94 -2.31
CA GLY A 161 27.45 22.84 -1.23
C GLY A 161 25.98 23.26 -1.35
N ARG A 162 25.71 24.55 -1.50
CA ARG A 162 24.38 25.09 -1.72
C ARG A 162 23.94 24.85 -3.15
N ILE A 163 22.78 24.25 -3.35
CA ILE A 163 22.16 24.05 -4.65
C ILE A 163 21.26 25.25 -4.95
N THR A 164 21.54 25.93 -6.07
CA THR A 164 20.78 27.10 -6.53
C THR A 164 19.97 26.79 -7.80
N GLY A 165 20.37 25.75 -8.53
CA GLY A 165 19.70 25.28 -9.72
C GLY A 165 20.27 23.95 -10.23
N LEU A 166 19.69 23.43 -11.30
CA LEU A 166 20.11 22.15 -11.87
C LEU A 166 21.50 22.20 -12.52
N GLN A 167 21.97 23.38 -12.90
CA GLN A 167 23.33 23.61 -13.44
C GLN A 167 24.42 23.23 -12.43
N ASP A 168 24.14 23.31 -11.11
CA ASP A 168 25.08 22.92 -10.07
C ASP A 168 25.31 21.39 -10.02
N LEU A 169 24.50 20.65 -10.77
CA LEU A 169 24.53 19.19 -10.87
C LEU A 169 25.17 18.66 -12.16
N ALA A 170 25.46 19.53 -13.13
CA ALA A 170 25.84 19.12 -14.48
C ALA A 170 27.18 18.36 -14.58
N ASP A 171 28.10 18.58 -13.64
CA ASP A 171 29.42 17.94 -13.56
C ASP A 171 29.51 16.93 -12.38
N LYS A 172 28.41 16.59 -11.75
CA LYS A 172 28.37 15.74 -10.56
C LYS A 172 28.01 14.30 -10.89
N ARG A 173 28.47 13.36 -10.06
CA ARG A 173 28.09 11.95 -10.13
C ARG A 173 26.74 11.78 -9.46
N ILE A 174 25.68 11.73 -10.24
CA ILE A 174 24.31 11.64 -9.74
C ILE A 174 23.77 10.24 -9.98
N VAL A 175 23.03 9.71 -9.02
CA VAL A 175 22.36 8.41 -9.12
C VAL A 175 20.86 8.55 -8.84
N ALA A 176 20.06 7.65 -9.43
CA ALA A 176 18.64 7.52 -9.17
C ALA A 176 18.21 6.06 -9.39
N GLU A 177 17.01 5.71 -8.93
CA GLU A 177 16.44 4.38 -9.12
C GLU A 177 15.98 4.17 -10.55
N ARG A 178 16.38 3.03 -11.14
CA ARG A 178 15.96 2.60 -12.48
C ARG A 178 14.44 2.43 -12.56
N GLY A 179 13.84 2.96 -13.63
CA GLY A 179 12.39 2.83 -13.85
C GLY A 179 11.52 3.70 -12.97
N SER A 180 12.09 4.43 -12.00
CA SER A 180 11.30 5.27 -11.11
C SER A 180 10.82 6.56 -11.80
N GLY A 181 9.67 7.08 -11.31
CA GLY A 181 9.19 8.41 -11.69
C GLY A 181 10.18 9.52 -11.32
N ALA A 182 10.93 9.34 -10.21
CA ALA A 182 11.96 10.26 -9.77
C ALA A 182 13.09 10.39 -10.80
N ALA A 183 13.63 9.27 -11.28
CA ALA A 183 14.66 9.27 -12.32
C ALA A 183 14.17 9.91 -13.63
N SER A 184 12.97 9.52 -14.08
CA SER A 184 12.36 10.07 -15.29
C SER A 184 12.15 11.58 -15.20
N LEU A 185 11.67 12.05 -14.06
CA LEU A 185 11.44 13.46 -13.80
C LEU A 185 12.76 14.26 -13.82
N LEU A 186 13.80 13.79 -13.10
CA LEU A 186 15.08 14.48 -13.03
C LEU A 186 15.77 14.52 -14.41
N MET A 187 15.81 13.39 -15.12
CA MET A 187 16.43 13.29 -16.45
C MET A 187 15.68 14.06 -17.53
N GLY A 188 14.37 14.32 -17.34
CA GLY A 188 13.56 15.08 -18.29
C GLY A 188 13.71 16.61 -18.17
N GLN A 189 14.36 17.11 -17.11
CA GLN A 189 14.49 18.56 -16.90
C GLN A 189 15.37 19.24 -17.93
N GLN A 190 15.03 20.50 -18.26
CA GLN A 190 15.83 21.38 -19.15
C GLN A 190 16.31 20.66 -20.42
N HIS A 191 15.36 20.04 -21.16
CA HIS A 191 15.63 19.29 -22.39
C HIS A 191 16.59 18.10 -22.20
N GLY A 192 16.65 17.53 -21.01
CA GLY A 192 17.49 16.35 -20.73
C GLY A 192 18.92 16.66 -20.32
N MET A 193 19.19 17.84 -19.80
CA MET A 193 20.54 18.30 -19.41
C MET A 193 21.26 17.30 -18.48
N LEU A 194 20.52 16.61 -17.60
CA LEU A 194 21.10 15.64 -16.65
C LEU A 194 21.06 14.19 -17.17
N ARG A 195 20.56 13.92 -18.37
CA ARG A 195 20.37 12.55 -18.87
C ARG A 195 21.63 11.71 -18.90
N GLU A 196 22.73 12.30 -19.33
CA GLU A 196 24.04 11.62 -19.43
C GLU A 196 24.76 11.56 -18.06
N VAL A 197 24.39 12.43 -17.14
CA VAL A 197 25.02 12.56 -15.82
C VAL A 197 24.42 11.57 -14.82
N VAL A 198 23.10 11.38 -14.88
CA VAL A 198 22.40 10.48 -13.96
C VAL A 198 22.66 9.02 -14.32
N LYS A 199 23.27 8.29 -13.38
CA LYS A 199 23.45 6.83 -13.47
C LYS A 199 22.37 6.11 -12.66
N LEU A 200 21.86 5.02 -13.19
CA LEU A 200 20.74 4.29 -12.58
C LEU A 200 21.25 3.18 -11.66
N ARG A 201 20.58 3.00 -10.54
CA ARG A 201 20.71 1.88 -9.58
C ARG A 201 19.43 1.05 -9.58
N ASP A 202 19.51 -0.18 -9.10
CA ASP A 202 18.38 -1.12 -9.15
C ASP A 202 17.23 -0.73 -8.19
N ASN A 203 17.56 -0.01 -7.10
CA ASN A 203 16.54 0.59 -6.21
C ASN A 203 17.06 1.89 -5.57
N GLY A 204 16.15 2.63 -4.93
CA GLY A 204 16.44 3.92 -4.30
C GLY A 204 17.36 3.81 -3.09
N MET A 205 17.32 2.70 -2.35
CA MET A 205 18.24 2.46 -1.24
C MET A 205 19.69 2.32 -1.74
N LEU A 206 19.93 1.56 -2.79
CA LEU A 206 21.27 1.44 -3.41
C LEU A 206 21.75 2.77 -3.97
N ALA A 207 20.85 3.60 -4.48
CA ALA A 207 21.20 4.95 -4.92
C ALA A 207 21.64 5.84 -3.73
N ALA A 208 20.89 5.83 -2.63
CA ALA A 208 21.24 6.58 -1.42
C ALA A 208 22.54 6.06 -0.77
N GLN A 209 22.72 4.74 -0.70
CA GLN A 209 23.94 4.11 -0.17
C GLN A 209 25.19 4.49 -0.97
N ALA A 210 25.09 4.63 -2.30
CA ALA A 210 26.21 5.06 -3.15
C ALA A 210 26.70 6.48 -2.76
N VAL A 211 25.81 7.37 -2.33
CA VAL A 211 26.20 8.69 -1.81
C VAL A 211 26.90 8.57 -0.46
N VAL A 212 26.40 7.73 0.44
CA VAL A 212 27.04 7.50 1.75
C VAL A 212 28.44 6.92 1.59
N ALA A 213 28.62 5.96 0.67
CA ALA A 213 29.89 5.33 0.36
C ALA A 213 30.90 6.28 -0.36
N GLY A 214 30.42 7.40 -0.94
CA GLY A 214 31.25 8.30 -1.73
C GLY A 214 31.40 7.91 -3.21
N ASP A 215 30.66 6.90 -3.66
CA ASP A 215 30.62 6.46 -5.07
C ASP A 215 29.81 7.42 -5.95
N ALA A 216 28.91 8.19 -5.34
CA ALA A 216 28.15 9.25 -5.97
C ALA A 216 28.20 10.54 -5.12
N ASP A 217 28.01 11.68 -5.78
CA ASP A 217 27.98 12.99 -5.12
C ASP A 217 26.56 13.33 -4.66
N ALA A 218 25.54 12.83 -5.40
CA ALA A 218 24.12 13.00 -5.07
C ALA A 218 23.25 11.83 -5.52
N ALA A 219 22.11 11.67 -4.86
CA ALA A 219 21.04 10.73 -5.25
C ALA A 219 19.67 11.43 -5.21
N TYR A 220 18.85 11.21 -6.24
CA TYR A 220 17.47 11.70 -6.24
C TYR A 220 16.53 10.55 -5.88
N VAL A 221 16.11 10.56 -4.64
CA VAL A 221 15.42 9.43 -3.96
C VAL A 221 14.36 9.97 -3.00
N THR A 222 13.58 9.10 -2.36
CA THR A 222 12.70 9.55 -1.27
C THR A 222 13.53 9.95 -0.03
N ARG A 223 12.98 10.86 0.77
CA ARG A 223 13.62 11.28 2.03
C ARG A 223 13.86 10.09 2.95
N ALA A 224 12.90 9.17 3.03
CA ALA A 224 13.01 7.99 3.86
C ALA A 224 14.19 7.09 3.43
N GLN A 225 14.38 6.85 2.12
CA GLN A 225 15.53 6.12 1.59
C GLN A 225 16.84 6.82 1.93
N ALA A 226 16.90 8.13 1.73
CA ALA A 226 18.09 8.94 2.00
C ALA A 226 18.48 8.90 3.49
N GLU A 227 17.53 9.11 4.40
CA GLU A 227 17.76 9.08 5.84
C GLU A 227 18.11 7.66 6.33
N SER A 228 17.45 6.63 5.78
CA SER A 228 17.73 5.24 6.12
C SER A 228 19.15 4.83 5.73
N ALA A 229 19.63 5.22 4.56
CA ALA A 229 21.01 4.93 4.14
C ALA A 229 22.04 5.53 5.09
N VAL A 230 21.83 6.77 5.53
CA VAL A 230 22.69 7.44 6.52
C VAL A 230 22.64 6.72 7.87
N ALA A 231 21.45 6.36 8.35
CA ALA A 231 21.25 5.68 9.62
C ALA A 231 21.87 4.27 9.64
N GLN A 232 21.67 3.48 8.59
CA GLN A 232 22.25 2.13 8.45
C GLN A 232 23.78 2.14 8.45
N ALA A 233 24.38 3.12 7.78
CA ALA A 233 25.81 3.30 7.75
C ALA A 233 26.37 3.93 9.04
N LYS A 234 25.52 4.34 9.98
CA LYS A 234 25.91 5.14 11.18
C LYS A 234 26.73 6.38 10.81
N ALA A 235 26.47 6.94 9.62
CA ALA A 235 27.19 8.11 9.13
C ALA A 235 26.68 9.38 9.84
N ASN A 236 27.55 10.41 9.88
CA ASN A 236 27.17 11.69 10.45
C ASN A 236 26.18 12.41 9.52
N LYS A 237 24.92 12.52 9.93
CA LYS A 237 23.85 13.15 9.13
C LYS A 237 24.20 14.60 8.74
N ALA A 238 25.00 15.31 9.53
CA ALA A 238 25.43 16.68 9.23
C ALA A 238 26.34 16.81 7.99
N GLU A 239 26.87 15.71 7.46
CA GLU A 239 27.68 15.70 6.24
C GLU A 239 26.85 15.67 4.95
N PHE A 240 25.51 15.49 5.08
CA PHE A 240 24.60 15.34 3.94
C PHE A 240 23.55 16.44 3.92
N GLY A 241 23.26 16.94 2.71
CA GLY A 241 22.12 17.80 2.43
C GLY A 241 20.95 16.98 1.88
N PHE A 242 19.73 17.41 2.23
CA PHE A 242 18.47 16.80 1.74
C PHE A 242 17.63 17.90 1.09
N THR A 243 17.91 18.21 -0.15
CA THR A 243 17.33 19.37 -0.86
C THR A 243 16.10 18.95 -1.66
N VAL A 244 14.97 19.62 -1.43
CA VAL A 244 13.78 19.48 -2.28
C VAL A 244 14.00 20.30 -3.54
N LEU A 245 14.10 19.63 -4.69
CA LEU A 245 14.27 20.30 -5.97
C LEU A 245 12.95 20.87 -6.48
N GLN A 246 12.97 22.07 -7.03
CA GLN A 246 11.84 22.65 -7.76
C GLN A 246 11.95 22.23 -9.22
N LEU A 247 11.24 21.18 -9.61
CA LEU A 247 11.30 20.60 -10.96
C LEU A 247 10.01 20.90 -11.73
N ASN A 248 10.15 21.18 -13.03
CA ASN A 248 9.01 21.34 -13.93
C ASN A 248 8.32 19.95 -14.12
N GLY A 249 6.98 19.95 -14.20
CA GLY A 249 6.22 18.71 -14.35
C GLY A 249 5.81 18.07 -13.01
N LEU A 250 6.36 18.52 -11.87
CA LEU A 250 5.76 18.26 -10.57
C LEU A 250 4.60 19.26 -10.37
N SER A 251 3.37 18.77 -10.32
CA SER A 251 2.25 19.58 -9.79
C SER A 251 2.59 19.97 -8.34
N GLY A 252 2.08 21.12 -7.87
CA GLY A 252 2.42 21.67 -6.55
C GLY A 252 2.27 20.68 -5.39
N THR A 253 1.46 19.64 -5.54
CA THR A 253 1.28 18.55 -4.58
C THR A 253 2.50 17.59 -4.58
N ALA A 254 3.04 17.26 -5.73
CA ALA A 254 4.20 16.35 -5.82
C ALA A 254 5.49 17.01 -5.35
N ALA A 255 5.64 18.32 -5.47
CA ALA A 255 6.79 19.06 -4.89
C ALA A 255 6.75 19.06 -3.36
N LYS A 256 5.55 19.00 -2.76
CA LYS A 256 5.36 18.90 -1.30
C LYS A 256 5.38 17.44 -0.81
N GLY A 257 5.52 16.47 -1.70
CA GLY A 257 5.36 15.05 -1.40
C GLY A 257 3.87 14.62 -1.43
N TRP A 258 3.64 13.33 -1.29
CA TRP A 258 2.32 12.71 -1.31
C TRP A 258 2.05 11.96 -0.01
N PRO A 259 0.83 12.04 0.53
CA PRO A 259 0.48 11.28 1.71
C PRO A 259 0.34 9.79 1.35
N ILE A 260 0.82 8.92 2.23
CA ILE A 260 0.69 7.47 2.14
C ILE A 260 -0.17 6.97 3.29
N GLY A 261 -1.06 6.03 3.00
CA GLY A 261 -2.05 5.53 3.95
C GLY A 261 -2.36 4.05 3.76
N LEU A 262 -3.55 3.68 4.17
CA LEU A 262 -4.08 2.34 4.18
C LEU A 262 -5.11 2.15 3.07
N ALA A 263 -5.23 0.92 2.58
CA ALA A 263 -6.31 0.53 1.68
C ALA A 263 -6.97 -0.76 2.13
N ILE A 264 -8.30 -0.79 2.13
CA ILE A 264 -9.13 -1.95 2.44
C ILE A 264 -10.23 -2.10 1.38
N LYS A 265 -10.87 -3.27 1.33
CA LYS A 265 -12.08 -3.45 0.54
C LYS A 265 -13.16 -2.46 0.97
N SER A 266 -13.76 -1.73 0.04
CA SER A 266 -14.70 -0.63 0.33
C SER A 266 -15.94 -1.05 1.13
N ALA A 267 -16.30 -2.35 1.11
CA ALA A 267 -17.37 -2.92 1.92
C ALA A 267 -17.00 -3.07 3.42
N ASN A 268 -15.70 -3.11 3.77
CA ASN A 268 -15.22 -3.40 5.13
C ASN A 268 -15.15 -2.13 6.01
N LYS A 269 -16.23 -1.38 6.07
CA LYS A 269 -16.27 -0.06 6.74
C LYS A 269 -15.95 -0.11 8.23
N ARG A 270 -16.38 -1.19 8.95
CA ARG A 270 -16.09 -1.35 10.38
C ARG A 270 -14.59 -1.55 10.63
N LEU A 271 -13.92 -2.31 9.76
CA LEU A 271 -12.47 -2.44 9.80
C LEU A 271 -11.79 -1.08 9.55
N GLY A 272 -12.28 -0.32 8.55
CA GLY A 272 -11.75 1.01 8.25
C GLY A 272 -11.80 1.94 9.46
N MET A 273 -12.95 2.08 10.10
CA MET A 273 -13.10 2.91 11.32
C MET A 273 -12.17 2.44 12.44
N ALA A 274 -12.09 1.13 12.70
CA ALA A 274 -11.24 0.59 13.75
C ALA A 274 -9.73 0.79 13.49
N LEU A 275 -9.29 0.73 12.22
CA LEU A 275 -7.91 1.03 11.85
C LEU A 275 -7.60 2.53 11.96
N GLU A 276 -8.55 3.40 11.61
CA GLU A 276 -8.41 4.85 11.74
C GLU A 276 -8.30 5.26 13.22
N ASP A 277 -9.20 4.75 14.07
CA ASP A 277 -9.15 4.95 15.52
C ASP A 277 -7.81 4.46 16.11
N ALA A 278 -7.35 3.27 15.70
CA ALA A 278 -6.09 2.71 16.15
C ALA A 278 -4.89 3.57 15.73
N LEU A 279 -4.87 4.07 14.50
CA LEU A 279 -3.82 4.97 14.02
C LEU A 279 -3.83 6.31 14.78
N ASP A 280 -5.00 6.84 15.07
CA ASP A 280 -5.13 8.08 15.85
C ASP A 280 -4.60 7.93 17.28
N GLU A 281 -4.82 6.79 17.93
CA GLU A 281 -4.21 6.50 19.22
C GLU A 281 -2.68 6.39 19.14
N LEU A 282 -2.12 5.77 18.06
CA LEU A 282 -0.67 5.71 17.85
C LEU A 282 -0.06 7.11 17.59
N ARG A 283 -0.81 8.02 16.95
CA ARG A 283 -0.39 9.43 16.80
C ARG A 283 -0.40 10.17 18.13
N LYS A 284 -1.51 10.10 18.86
CA LYS A 284 -1.70 10.80 20.14
C LYS A 284 -0.70 10.35 21.20
N SER A 285 -0.40 9.05 21.26
CA SER A 285 0.60 8.49 22.18
C SER A 285 2.04 8.81 21.78
N GLY A 286 2.29 9.29 20.55
CA GLY A 286 3.63 9.48 20.00
C GLY A 286 4.32 8.18 19.55
N GLU A 287 3.62 7.03 19.59
CA GLU A 287 4.21 5.75 19.19
C GLU A 287 4.54 5.73 17.69
N LEU A 288 3.70 6.33 16.84
CA LEU A 288 3.99 6.46 15.42
C LEU A 288 5.29 7.24 15.17
N GLN A 289 5.49 8.38 15.84
CA GLN A 289 6.75 9.14 15.76
C GLN A 289 7.95 8.32 16.24
N ALA A 290 7.78 7.58 17.34
CA ALA A 290 8.83 6.75 17.90
C ALA A 290 9.27 5.61 16.95
N MET A 291 8.34 5.04 16.13
CA MET A 291 8.67 4.04 15.11
C MET A 291 9.63 4.60 14.07
N PHE A 292 9.36 5.79 13.53
CA PHE A 292 10.24 6.46 12.58
C PHE A 292 11.60 6.80 13.22
N ASN A 293 11.59 7.38 14.42
CA ASN A 293 12.82 7.77 15.13
C ASN A 293 13.75 6.58 15.41
N ARG A 294 13.21 5.41 15.80
CA ARG A 294 14.01 4.20 16.03
C ARG A 294 14.76 3.72 14.81
N ARG A 295 14.27 4.03 13.62
CA ARG A 295 14.88 3.70 12.33
C ARG A 295 15.72 4.85 11.76
N GLY A 296 15.91 5.94 12.52
CA GLY A 296 16.66 7.14 12.08
C GLY A 296 15.91 7.98 11.06
N LEU A 297 14.61 7.80 10.92
CA LEU A 297 13.76 8.48 9.93
C LEU A 297 12.99 9.64 10.57
N THR A 298 12.71 10.64 9.76
CA THR A 298 11.84 11.76 10.10
C THR A 298 10.40 11.45 9.68
N LEU A 299 9.46 11.43 10.61
CA LEU A 299 8.04 11.40 10.28
C LEU A 299 7.62 12.75 9.71
N VAL A 300 7.32 12.79 8.42
CA VAL A 300 6.65 13.93 7.80
C VAL A 300 5.14 13.67 7.86
N THR A 301 4.42 14.53 8.57
CA THR A 301 2.97 14.39 8.74
C THR A 301 2.22 14.64 7.43
N PRO A 302 1.10 13.93 7.19
CA PRO A 302 0.28 14.07 5.98
C PRO A 302 -0.25 15.46 5.71
#